data_eb05f512b92645e3def523924b23d851
#
_entry.id   eb05f512b92645e3def523924b23d851
#
_cell.length_a   1.000
_cell.length_b   1.000
_cell.length_c   1.000
_cell.angle_alpha   90.00
_cell.angle_beta   90.00
_cell.angle_gamma   90.00
#
_symmetry.space_group_name_H-M   'P 1'
#
loop_
_entity.id
_entity.type
_entity.pdbx_description
1 polymer ?
#
loop_
_entity_poly.entity_id
_entity_poly.type
_entity_poly.pdbx_seq_one_letter_code
_entity_poly.pdbx_strand_id
1 'polypeptide(L)'
;MKSYSIFIISNRRHINLSPEDILYVQLVNRQSIIHISGGKTYETYTTIDDLEQMLGSGFIRADRATLVSAKGVHAIGKKIELINGELLGFTRRRKRELKEQLRAGRRQIVQELAGSDAPTTREEYQRHYASYDSAPFAFTDIEMVFNEERAAVDWIFRYGNEALATLEKTPLEQLIDHSFGSIFPNMDAKWLRVYERTALYGEMLEIVDFSPEIDTDLRIICFPTFKGHCGCILFDQAEIQTVQIGK
;
A
#
# COMPACT_ATOMS: atom_id res chain seq x y z
N MET A 1 16.24 -0.46 9.83
CA MET A 1 16.59 0.74 9.04
C MET A 1 16.75 1.93 9.97
N LYS A 2 17.79 2.75 9.83
CA LYS A 2 17.81 4.06 10.50
C LYS A 2 16.79 4.93 9.77
N SER A 3 15.65 5.16 10.38
CA SER A 3 14.68 6.15 9.93
C SER A 3 15.36 7.51 9.99
N TYR A 4 15.72 8.08 8.84
CA TYR A 4 16.16 9.48 8.80
C TYR A 4 14.93 10.36 8.59
N SER A 5 15.02 11.55 9.12
CA SER A 5 13.94 12.53 9.01
C SER A 5 14.46 13.78 8.31
N ILE A 6 13.61 14.42 7.54
CA ILE A 6 13.90 15.74 6.98
C ILE A 6 13.29 16.84 7.87
N PHE A 7 13.99 17.96 7.97
CA PHE A 7 13.54 19.12 8.71
C PHE A 7 13.18 20.24 7.75
N ILE A 8 11.95 20.74 7.88
CA ILE A 8 11.45 21.86 7.09
C ILE A 8 10.87 22.93 8.02
N ILE A 9 10.75 24.15 7.51
CA ILE A 9 9.98 25.22 8.17
C ILE A 9 8.66 25.36 7.42
N SER A 10 7.55 25.10 8.11
CA SER A 10 6.19 25.29 7.62
C SER A 10 5.40 26.13 8.59
N ASN A 11 4.76 27.20 8.11
CA ASN A 11 3.99 28.15 8.94
C ASN A 11 4.77 28.66 10.18
N ARG A 12 6.07 29.00 9.98
CA ARG A 12 7.01 29.46 11.03
C ARG A 12 7.29 28.43 12.13
N ARG A 13 6.97 27.14 11.90
CA ARG A 13 7.25 26.04 12.84
C ARG A 13 8.24 25.07 12.20
N HIS A 14 9.13 24.54 13.02
CA HIS A 14 9.99 23.44 12.63
C HIS A 14 9.15 22.15 12.60
N ILE A 15 9.12 21.50 11.44
CA ILE A 15 8.41 20.24 11.21
C ILE A 15 9.44 19.18 10.88
N ASN A 16 9.33 18.04 11.54
CA ASN A 16 10.10 16.85 11.24
C ASN A 16 9.22 15.87 10.47
N LEU A 17 9.65 15.47 9.28
CA LEU A 17 8.92 14.56 8.41
C LEU A 17 9.75 13.32 8.11
N SER A 18 9.13 12.16 8.19
CA SER A 18 9.69 10.94 7.62
C SER A 18 9.55 10.96 6.10
N PRO A 19 10.61 10.75 5.31
CA PRO A 19 10.50 10.60 3.87
C PRO A 19 9.54 9.48 3.45
N GLU A 20 9.34 8.50 4.32
CA GLU A 20 8.42 7.37 4.08
C GLU A 20 6.96 7.79 4.02
N ASP A 21 6.59 8.87 4.73
CA ASP A 21 5.24 9.41 4.73
C ASP A 21 4.94 10.30 3.52
N ILE A 22 5.99 10.75 2.80
CA ILE A 22 5.84 11.72 1.71
C ILE A 22 5.48 10.99 0.42
N LEU A 23 4.33 11.33 -0.17
CA LEU A 23 3.88 10.82 -1.46
C LEU A 23 4.52 11.60 -2.62
N TYR A 24 4.46 12.92 -2.55
CA TYR A 24 5.04 13.79 -3.57
C TYR A 24 5.21 15.23 -3.06
N VAL A 25 6.00 16.00 -3.78
CA VAL A 25 6.19 17.43 -3.57
C VAL A 25 5.92 18.19 -4.85
N GLN A 26 5.19 19.29 -4.79
CA GLN A 26 4.95 20.20 -5.91
C GLN A 26 5.32 21.63 -5.59
N LEU A 27 5.95 22.31 -6.55
CA LEU A 27 6.20 23.75 -6.48
C LEU A 27 4.95 24.49 -7.00
N VAL A 28 4.30 25.23 -6.12
CA VAL A 28 3.13 26.05 -6.43
C VAL A 28 3.37 27.46 -5.89
N ASN A 29 3.25 28.49 -6.70
CA ASN A 29 3.39 29.90 -6.27
C ASN A 29 4.66 30.18 -5.48
N ARG A 30 5.82 29.63 -5.89
CA ARG A 30 7.13 29.74 -5.23
C ARG A 30 7.27 29.04 -3.87
N GLN A 31 6.30 28.26 -3.47
CA GLN A 31 6.35 27.40 -2.28
C GLN A 31 6.30 25.94 -2.68
N SER A 32 7.10 25.12 -2.02
CA SER A 32 7.02 23.67 -2.14
C SER A 32 5.91 23.17 -1.22
N ILE A 33 4.94 22.46 -1.80
CA ILE A 33 3.86 21.80 -1.06
C ILE A 33 4.21 20.32 -0.98
N ILE A 34 4.42 19.84 0.23
CA ILE A 34 4.73 18.44 0.54
C ILE A 34 3.43 17.73 0.89
N HIS A 35 3.06 16.73 0.11
CA HIS A 35 1.89 15.90 0.30
C HIS A 35 2.30 14.60 0.98
N ILE A 36 1.68 14.29 2.12
CA ILE A 36 1.94 13.05 2.85
C ILE A 36 0.77 12.08 2.76
N SER A 37 1.01 10.82 3.06
CA SER A 37 -0.02 9.81 3.23
C SER A 37 -1.05 10.29 4.27
N GLY A 38 -2.35 10.00 4.03
CA GLY A 38 -3.43 10.50 4.88
C GLY A 38 -3.94 11.91 4.51
N GLY A 39 -3.48 12.52 3.40
CA GLY A 39 -4.05 13.74 2.82
C GLY A 39 -3.59 15.05 3.46
N LYS A 40 -2.68 15.01 4.44
CA LYS A 40 -2.13 16.22 5.05
C LYS A 40 -1.04 16.83 4.18
N THR A 41 -0.94 18.15 4.17
CA THR A 41 0.06 18.90 3.40
C THR A 41 0.86 19.85 4.28
N TYR A 42 2.11 20.14 3.84
CA TYR A 42 2.97 21.12 4.45
C TYR A 42 3.54 22.06 3.39
N GLU A 43 3.43 23.37 3.61
CA GLU A 43 4.00 24.39 2.75
C GLU A 43 5.37 24.82 3.29
N THR A 44 6.37 24.90 2.41
CA THR A 44 7.72 25.36 2.78
C THR A 44 8.34 26.19 1.65
N TYR A 45 9.27 27.06 2.00
CA TYR A 45 10.13 27.78 1.04
C TYR A 45 11.39 27.01 0.66
N THR A 46 11.62 25.81 1.22
CA THR A 46 12.70 24.93 0.80
C THR A 46 12.52 24.59 -0.68
N THR A 47 13.55 24.76 -1.48
CA THR A 47 13.44 24.58 -2.93
C THR A 47 13.23 23.10 -3.29
N ILE A 48 12.72 22.85 -4.49
CA ILE A 48 12.58 21.47 -4.98
C ILE A 48 13.95 20.77 -5.08
N ASP A 49 15.00 21.51 -5.43
CA ASP A 49 16.35 20.95 -5.56
C ASP A 49 16.96 20.57 -4.19
N ASP A 50 16.73 21.41 -3.16
CA ASP A 50 17.13 21.10 -1.79
C ASP A 50 16.35 19.90 -1.25
N LEU A 51 15.02 19.86 -1.49
CA LEU A 51 14.19 18.74 -1.10
C LEU A 51 14.60 17.44 -1.80
N GLU A 52 14.97 17.49 -3.08
CA GLU A 52 15.48 16.32 -3.81
C GLU A 52 16.75 15.77 -3.16
N GLN A 53 17.67 16.64 -2.76
CA GLN A 53 18.88 16.24 -2.04
C GLN A 53 18.58 15.65 -0.66
N MET A 54 17.67 16.29 0.08
CA MET A 54 17.26 15.83 1.41
C MET A 54 16.53 14.48 1.37
N LEU A 55 15.70 14.24 0.36
CA LEU A 55 14.87 13.04 0.20
C LEU A 55 15.62 11.88 -0.47
N GLY A 56 16.69 12.17 -1.20
CA GLY A 56 17.58 11.16 -1.79
C GLY A 56 16.93 10.29 -2.87
N SER A 57 17.53 9.11 -3.09
CA SER A 57 17.20 8.21 -4.22
C SER A 57 15.82 7.57 -4.18
N GLY A 58 15.10 7.68 -3.05
CA GLY A 58 13.71 7.23 -2.93
C GLY A 58 12.70 8.10 -3.68
N PHE A 59 13.14 9.28 -4.20
CA PHE A 59 12.29 10.22 -4.92
C PHE A 59 12.72 10.38 -6.36
N ILE A 60 11.74 10.54 -7.25
CA ILE A 60 11.89 10.66 -8.68
C ILE A 60 11.49 12.06 -9.10
N ARG A 61 12.34 12.77 -9.87
CA ARG A 61 12.03 14.08 -10.43
C ARG A 61 11.12 13.92 -11.65
N ALA A 62 9.81 14.16 -11.49
CA ALA A 62 8.82 14.04 -12.58
C ALA A 62 8.98 15.16 -13.61
N ASP A 63 9.18 16.39 -13.14
CA ASP A 63 9.50 17.58 -13.95
C ASP A 63 10.25 18.62 -13.08
N ARG A 64 10.41 19.84 -13.60
CA ARG A 64 11.13 20.92 -12.87
C ARG A 64 10.48 21.32 -11.55
N ALA A 65 9.20 21.01 -11.35
CA ALA A 65 8.38 21.47 -10.22
C ALA A 65 7.83 20.33 -9.36
N THR A 66 8.12 19.06 -9.70
CA THR A 66 7.47 17.91 -9.05
C THR A 66 8.49 16.82 -8.72
N LEU A 67 8.54 16.42 -7.45
CA LEU A 67 9.20 15.21 -6.96
C LEU A 67 8.14 14.20 -6.52
N VAL A 68 8.34 12.93 -6.83
CA VAL A 68 7.39 11.86 -6.49
C VAL A 68 8.13 10.74 -5.78
N SER A 69 7.59 10.26 -4.67
CA SER A 69 8.12 9.07 -4.01
C SER A 69 8.00 7.87 -4.93
N ALA A 70 9.10 7.13 -5.13
CA ALA A 70 9.08 5.89 -5.91
C ALA A 70 8.09 4.88 -5.34
N LYS A 71 7.95 4.84 -4.01
CA LYS A 71 6.96 4.04 -3.30
C LYS A 71 5.53 4.49 -3.64
N GLY A 72 5.30 5.80 -3.75
CA GLY A 72 3.98 6.39 -4.02
C GLY A 72 3.49 6.23 -5.46
N VAL A 73 4.31 5.73 -6.39
CA VAL A 73 3.91 5.55 -7.80
C VAL A 73 3.26 4.19 -8.01
N HIS A 74 1.99 4.17 -8.40
CA HIS A 74 1.32 2.96 -8.88
C HIS A 74 1.72 2.62 -10.31
N ALA A 75 1.54 3.56 -11.24
CA ALA A 75 1.85 3.35 -12.67
C ALA A 75 2.33 4.63 -13.37
N ILE A 76 3.10 4.47 -14.47
CA ILE A 76 3.51 5.57 -15.36
C ILE A 76 2.93 5.31 -16.76
N GLY A 77 1.76 5.90 -17.01
CA GLY A 77 1.05 5.87 -18.29
C GLY A 77 1.21 7.15 -19.10
N LYS A 78 0.10 7.85 -19.35
CA LYS A 78 0.04 9.24 -19.85
C LYS A 78 0.29 10.26 -18.75
N LYS A 79 -0.01 9.90 -17.51
CA LYS A 79 0.30 10.59 -16.26
C LYS A 79 0.98 9.60 -15.31
N ILE A 80 1.55 10.10 -14.23
CA ILE A 80 1.96 9.28 -13.09
C ILE A 80 0.69 9.08 -12.26
N GLU A 81 0.30 7.85 -12.07
CA GLU A 81 -0.78 7.45 -11.17
C GLU A 81 -0.17 7.09 -9.83
N LEU A 82 -0.63 7.73 -8.76
CA LEU A 82 -0.21 7.45 -7.41
C LEU A 82 -1.07 6.35 -6.77
N ILE A 83 -0.54 5.72 -5.74
CA ILE A 83 -1.24 4.67 -4.97
C ILE A 83 -2.57 5.15 -4.35
N ASN A 84 -2.70 6.45 -4.06
CA ASN A 84 -3.93 7.06 -3.56
C ASN A 84 -4.91 7.48 -4.68
N GLY A 85 -4.61 7.13 -5.96
CA GLY A 85 -5.43 7.44 -7.11
C GLY A 85 -5.20 8.82 -7.73
N GLU A 86 -4.37 9.68 -7.13
CA GLU A 86 -4.04 10.98 -7.72
C GLU A 86 -3.22 10.84 -9.00
N LEU A 87 -3.41 11.80 -9.92
CA LEU A 87 -2.78 11.79 -11.23
C LEU A 87 -1.87 13.00 -11.41
N LEU A 88 -0.55 12.79 -11.44
CA LEU A 88 0.45 13.84 -11.64
C LEU A 88 0.94 13.91 -13.08
N GLY A 89 1.21 15.13 -13.55
CA GLY A 89 1.86 15.36 -14.84
C GLY A 89 3.35 15.05 -14.80
N PHE A 90 3.95 14.84 -15.98
CA PHE A 90 5.40 14.76 -16.14
C PHE A 90 5.83 15.17 -17.54
N THR A 91 7.11 15.48 -17.72
CA THR A 91 7.66 15.80 -19.04
C THR A 91 7.81 14.53 -19.87
N ARG A 92 7.10 14.43 -21.00
CA ARG A 92 7.07 13.23 -21.88
C ARG A 92 8.46 12.70 -22.25
N ARG A 93 9.45 13.59 -22.46
CA ARG A 93 10.83 13.20 -22.80
C ARG A 93 11.49 12.37 -21.69
N ARG A 94 11.05 12.52 -20.43
CA ARG A 94 11.59 11.81 -19.27
C ARG A 94 10.89 10.48 -18.99
N LYS A 95 9.89 10.08 -19.80
CA LYS A 95 9.11 8.87 -19.52
C LYS A 95 9.96 7.60 -19.34
N ARG A 96 10.97 7.43 -20.20
CA ARG A 96 11.89 6.27 -20.09
C ARG A 96 12.72 6.33 -18.82
N GLU A 97 13.33 7.47 -18.56
CA GLU A 97 14.12 7.71 -17.36
C GLU A 97 13.30 7.50 -16.07
N LEU A 98 12.07 8.04 -16.02
CA LEU A 98 11.16 7.86 -14.88
C LEU A 98 10.82 6.38 -14.65
N LYS A 99 10.57 5.62 -15.72
CA LYS A 99 10.33 4.18 -15.61
C LYS A 99 11.57 3.42 -15.11
N GLU A 100 12.76 3.79 -15.57
CA GLU A 100 14.01 3.19 -15.11
C GLU A 100 14.29 3.50 -13.64
N GLN A 101 14.09 4.76 -13.21
CA GLN A 101 14.23 5.17 -11.81
C GLN A 101 13.19 4.47 -10.92
N LEU A 102 11.93 4.36 -11.36
CA LEU A 102 10.90 3.62 -10.65
C LEU A 102 11.27 2.15 -10.47
N ARG A 103 11.76 1.50 -11.52
CA ARG A 103 12.22 0.10 -11.46
C ARG A 103 13.38 -0.06 -10.48
N ALA A 104 14.33 0.88 -10.47
CA ALA A 104 15.46 0.85 -9.54
C ALA A 104 14.98 1.00 -8.08
N GLY A 105 14.10 1.96 -7.79
CA GLY A 105 13.51 2.16 -6.46
C GLY A 105 12.72 0.94 -5.99
N ARG A 106 11.90 0.36 -6.86
CA ARG A 106 11.12 -0.86 -6.55
C ARG A 106 12.00 -2.08 -6.31
N ARG A 107 13.13 -2.23 -7.03
CA ARG A 107 14.09 -3.31 -6.75
C ARG A 107 14.60 -3.25 -5.32
N GLN A 108 14.93 -2.06 -4.83
CA GLN A 108 15.38 -1.89 -3.45
C GLN A 108 14.28 -2.29 -2.46
N ILE A 109 13.04 -1.84 -2.66
CA ILE A 109 11.90 -2.20 -1.81
C ILE A 109 11.73 -3.73 -1.77
N VAL A 110 11.71 -4.39 -2.93
CA VAL A 110 11.51 -5.86 -2.98
C VAL A 110 12.72 -6.62 -2.41
N GLN A 111 13.95 -6.11 -2.54
CA GLN A 111 15.09 -6.69 -1.85
C GLN A 111 14.97 -6.60 -0.32
N GLU A 112 14.40 -5.51 0.18
CA GLU A 112 14.08 -5.36 1.60
C GLU A 112 12.96 -6.33 2.05
N LEU A 113 12.02 -6.68 1.17
CA LEU A 113 10.98 -7.68 1.43
C LEU A 113 11.53 -9.10 1.48
N ALA A 114 12.57 -9.42 0.72
CA ALA A 114 13.22 -10.74 0.72
C ALA A 114 13.87 -11.12 2.07
N GLY A 115 14.02 -10.17 3.00
CA GLY A 115 14.44 -10.39 4.38
C GLY A 115 13.26 -10.44 5.36
N SER A 116 12.08 -10.88 4.92
CA SER A 116 10.89 -11.02 5.77
C SER A 116 11.15 -12.01 6.90
N ASP A 117 10.63 -11.69 8.08
CA ASP A 117 10.54 -12.56 9.25
C ASP A 117 9.20 -13.34 9.28
N ALA A 118 8.50 -13.38 8.16
CA ALA A 118 7.26 -14.13 8.00
C ALA A 118 7.50 -15.63 8.18
N PRO A 119 6.53 -16.37 8.71
CA PRO A 119 6.53 -17.82 8.69
C PRO A 119 6.77 -18.36 7.27
N THR A 120 7.37 -19.52 7.13
CA THR A 120 7.72 -20.12 5.83
C THR A 120 6.87 -21.34 5.48
N THR A 121 6.23 -21.93 6.48
CA THR A 121 5.36 -23.10 6.32
C THR A 121 3.95 -22.84 6.79
N ARG A 122 3.00 -23.60 6.27
CA ARG A 122 1.59 -23.55 6.67
C ARG A 122 1.42 -23.75 8.17
N GLU A 123 2.15 -24.68 8.77
CA GLU A 123 2.10 -25.00 10.20
C GLU A 123 2.62 -23.83 11.06
N GLU A 124 3.63 -23.12 10.56
CA GLU A 124 4.15 -21.93 11.25
C GLU A 124 3.13 -20.79 11.23
N TYR A 125 2.46 -20.55 10.09
CA TYR A 125 1.36 -19.57 9.99
C TYR A 125 0.20 -19.96 10.91
N GLN A 126 -0.23 -21.22 10.91
CA GLN A 126 -1.29 -21.71 11.81
C GLN A 126 -0.94 -21.49 13.27
N ARG A 127 0.29 -21.80 13.67
CA ARG A 127 0.76 -21.56 15.03
C ARG A 127 0.81 -20.08 15.38
N HIS A 128 1.25 -19.24 14.45
CA HIS A 128 1.36 -17.79 14.66
C HIS A 128 -0.02 -17.16 14.87
N TYR A 129 -1.00 -17.59 14.10
CA TYR A 129 -2.35 -17.03 14.07
C TYR A 129 -3.39 -17.88 14.81
N ALA A 130 -2.98 -18.87 15.61
CA ALA A 130 -3.89 -19.79 16.32
C ALA A 130 -4.99 -19.09 17.16
N SER A 131 -4.71 -17.88 17.67
CA SER A 131 -5.70 -17.08 18.40
C SER A 131 -6.87 -16.58 17.55
N TYR A 132 -6.74 -16.62 16.23
CA TYR A 132 -7.79 -16.20 15.28
C TYR A 132 -8.61 -17.38 14.75
N ASP A 133 -8.22 -18.64 15.01
CA ASP A 133 -8.92 -19.82 14.47
C ASP A 133 -10.42 -19.84 14.82
N SER A 134 -10.77 -19.44 16.05
CA SER A 134 -12.15 -19.39 16.54
C SER A 134 -12.76 -17.98 16.53
N ALA A 135 -12.13 -17.02 15.87
CA ALA A 135 -12.67 -15.66 15.80
C ALA A 135 -14.00 -15.64 15.03
N PRO A 136 -15.00 -14.84 15.50
CA PRO A 136 -16.30 -14.76 14.85
C PRO A 136 -16.32 -13.88 13.59
N PHE A 137 -15.15 -13.46 13.13
CA PHE A 137 -14.96 -12.66 11.91
C PHE A 137 -13.94 -13.34 10.99
N ALA A 138 -14.06 -13.11 9.71
CA ALA A 138 -13.11 -13.61 8.73
C ALA A 138 -11.76 -12.90 8.91
N PHE A 139 -10.70 -13.69 9.01
CA PHE A 139 -9.33 -13.20 9.10
C PHE A 139 -8.41 -13.94 8.13
N THR A 140 -7.55 -13.20 7.44
CA THR A 140 -6.51 -13.74 6.57
C THR A 140 -5.22 -12.94 6.69
N ASP A 141 -4.09 -13.60 6.48
CA ASP A 141 -2.81 -12.99 6.11
C ASP A 141 -2.52 -13.31 4.66
N ILE A 142 -2.24 -12.31 3.87
CA ILE A 142 -1.94 -12.43 2.45
C ILE A 142 -0.53 -11.90 2.16
N GLU A 143 0.20 -12.63 1.32
CA GLU A 143 1.50 -12.24 0.79
C GLU A 143 1.34 -11.67 -0.62
N MET A 144 1.86 -10.46 -0.86
CA MET A 144 1.77 -9.81 -2.16
C MET A 144 2.70 -10.44 -3.18
N VAL A 145 2.19 -10.67 -4.39
CA VAL A 145 2.96 -11.16 -5.54
C VAL A 145 3.30 -10.00 -6.46
N PHE A 146 4.59 -9.85 -6.79
CA PHE A 146 5.11 -8.80 -7.65
C PHE A 146 5.60 -9.37 -8.98
N ASN A 147 5.34 -8.64 -10.07
CA ASN A 147 5.89 -8.97 -11.39
C ASN A 147 7.37 -8.54 -11.53
N GLU A 148 7.96 -8.77 -12.69
CA GLU A 148 9.35 -8.36 -13.00
C GLU A 148 9.55 -6.84 -12.92
N GLU A 149 8.51 -6.05 -13.17
CA GLU A 149 8.51 -4.59 -13.02
C GLU A 149 8.30 -4.14 -11.57
N ARG A 150 8.15 -5.09 -10.64
CA ARG A 150 7.90 -4.88 -9.20
C ARG A 150 6.59 -4.15 -8.90
N ALA A 151 5.59 -4.31 -9.74
CA ALA A 151 4.22 -3.95 -9.46
C ALA A 151 3.48 -5.14 -8.83
N ALA A 152 2.64 -4.88 -7.84
CA ALA A 152 1.74 -5.90 -7.29
C ALA A 152 0.78 -6.38 -8.39
N VAL A 153 0.68 -7.68 -8.59
CA VAL A 153 -0.15 -8.29 -9.62
C VAL A 153 -1.12 -9.32 -9.08
N ASP A 154 -0.88 -9.84 -7.87
CA ASP A 154 -1.69 -10.84 -7.19
C ASP A 154 -1.32 -10.89 -5.71
N TRP A 155 -1.96 -11.75 -4.95
CA TRP A 155 -1.56 -12.14 -3.60
C TRP A 155 -1.83 -13.62 -3.36
N ILE A 156 -1.13 -14.19 -2.40
CA ILE A 156 -1.27 -15.56 -1.94
C ILE A 156 -1.87 -15.55 -0.54
N PHE A 157 -2.89 -16.35 -0.31
CA PHE A 157 -3.41 -16.58 1.03
C PHE A 157 -2.42 -17.43 1.83
N ARG A 158 -1.81 -16.87 2.88
CA ARG A 158 -0.88 -17.60 3.74
C ARG A 158 -1.52 -18.18 4.98
N TYR A 159 -2.55 -17.50 5.46
CA TYR A 159 -3.39 -17.97 6.57
C TYR A 159 -4.84 -17.52 6.34
N GLY A 160 -5.77 -18.30 6.85
CA GLY A 160 -7.18 -17.98 6.96
C GLY A 160 -7.87 -18.85 8.00
N ASN A 161 -8.91 -18.31 8.64
CA ASN A 161 -9.74 -19.06 9.57
C ASN A 161 -11.05 -19.57 8.90
N GLU A 162 -11.83 -20.40 9.62
CA GLU A 162 -13.08 -20.96 9.08
C GLU A 162 -14.13 -19.90 8.71
N ALA A 163 -14.13 -18.75 9.39
CA ALA A 163 -15.00 -17.64 9.02
C ALA A 163 -14.62 -17.07 7.65
N LEU A 164 -13.32 -17.06 7.28
CA LEU A 164 -12.88 -16.69 5.93
C LEU A 164 -13.41 -17.66 4.88
N ALA A 165 -13.29 -18.99 5.12
CA ALA A 165 -13.80 -20.00 4.20
C ALA A 165 -15.30 -19.84 3.94
N THR A 166 -16.03 -19.50 4.99
CA THR A 166 -17.48 -19.23 4.91
C THR A 166 -17.77 -17.98 4.08
N LEU A 167 -17.04 -16.88 4.32
CA LEU A 167 -17.23 -15.61 3.62
C LEU A 167 -16.85 -15.73 2.14
N GLU A 168 -15.68 -16.33 1.84
CA GLU A 168 -15.19 -16.55 0.47
C GLU A 168 -15.93 -17.67 -0.26
N LYS A 169 -16.85 -18.38 0.42
CA LYS A 169 -17.59 -19.54 -0.12
C LYS A 169 -16.66 -20.60 -0.72
N THR A 170 -15.45 -20.71 -0.17
CA THR A 170 -14.35 -21.56 -0.67
C THR A 170 -13.63 -22.22 0.50
N PRO A 171 -13.43 -23.55 0.50
CA PRO A 171 -12.72 -24.24 1.58
C PRO A 171 -11.29 -23.75 1.77
N LEU A 172 -10.79 -23.73 3.03
CA LEU A 172 -9.42 -23.28 3.35
C LEU A 172 -8.34 -24.01 2.57
N GLU A 173 -8.54 -25.31 2.28
CA GLU A 173 -7.58 -26.11 1.50
C GLU A 173 -7.41 -25.61 0.06
N GLN A 174 -8.41 -24.90 -0.47
CA GLN A 174 -8.37 -24.29 -1.80
C GLN A 174 -7.92 -22.84 -1.78
N LEU A 175 -7.96 -22.19 -0.61
CA LEU A 175 -7.49 -20.82 -0.42
C LEU A 175 -6.01 -20.79 -0.07
N ILE A 176 -5.60 -21.52 0.97
CA ILE A 176 -4.26 -21.40 1.56
C ILE A 176 -3.19 -21.93 0.60
N ASP A 177 -2.11 -21.15 0.43
CA ASP A 177 -1.01 -21.33 -0.49
C ASP A 177 -1.40 -21.22 -1.98
N HIS A 178 -2.60 -20.74 -2.28
CA HIS A 178 -3.03 -20.42 -3.62
C HIS A 178 -3.13 -18.92 -3.84
N SER A 179 -2.84 -18.47 -5.06
CA SER A 179 -3.03 -17.07 -5.41
C SER A 179 -4.49 -16.75 -5.64
N PHE A 180 -4.89 -15.52 -5.29
CA PHE A 180 -6.27 -15.08 -5.49
C PHE A 180 -6.69 -15.21 -6.95
N GLY A 181 -5.86 -14.75 -7.89
CA GLY A 181 -6.16 -14.83 -9.32
C GLY A 181 -6.28 -16.27 -9.86
N SER A 182 -5.70 -17.28 -9.18
CA SER A 182 -5.90 -18.69 -9.55
C SER A 182 -7.26 -19.23 -9.12
N ILE A 183 -7.85 -18.67 -8.08
CA ILE A 183 -9.16 -19.06 -7.53
C ILE A 183 -10.27 -18.22 -8.17
N PHE A 184 -10.04 -16.92 -8.29
CA PHE A 184 -10.99 -15.92 -8.78
C PHE A 184 -10.44 -15.22 -10.03
N PRO A 185 -10.69 -15.74 -11.24
CA PRO A 185 -10.03 -15.30 -12.48
C PRO A 185 -10.38 -13.89 -12.94
N ASN A 186 -11.44 -13.28 -12.37
CA ASN A 186 -11.89 -11.92 -12.72
C ASN A 186 -11.58 -10.90 -11.62
N MET A 187 -10.46 -11.04 -10.95
CA MET A 187 -10.04 -10.15 -9.87
C MET A 187 -10.13 -8.67 -10.24
N ASP A 188 -10.80 -7.87 -9.40
CA ASP A 188 -10.80 -6.42 -9.54
C ASP A 188 -9.46 -5.83 -9.05
N ALA A 189 -8.79 -5.10 -9.93
CA ALA A 189 -7.51 -4.45 -9.62
C ALA A 189 -7.58 -3.42 -8.47
N LYS A 190 -8.79 -3.00 -8.05
CA LYS A 190 -8.98 -2.09 -6.91
C LYS A 190 -8.41 -2.66 -5.62
N TRP A 191 -8.58 -3.97 -5.40
CA TRP A 191 -8.08 -4.67 -4.21
C TRP A 191 -6.56 -4.64 -4.10
N LEU A 192 -5.86 -4.89 -5.23
CA LEU A 192 -4.39 -4.86 -5.27
C LEU A 192 -3.81 -3.53 -4.80
N ARG A 193 -4.45 -2.42 -5.16
CA ARG A 193 -3.96 -1.08 -4.78
C ARG A 193 -3.98 -0.86 -3.28
N VAL A 194 -4.99 -1.34 -2.61
CA VAL A 194 -5.14 -1.16 -1.16
C VAL A 194 -4.18 -2.08 -0.42
N TYR A 195 -4.12 -3.35 -0.81
CA TYR A 195 -3.23 -4.32 -0.18
C TYR A 195 -1.75 -3.96 -0.40
N GLU A 196 -1.38 -3.47 -1.60
CA GLU A 196 -0.04 -2.95 -1.88
C GLU A 196 0.33 -1.79 -0.93
N ARG A 197 -0.60 -0.87 -0.66
CA ARG A 197 -0.36 0.23 0.28
C ARG A 197 -0.09 -0.27 1.69
N THR A 198 -0.88 -1.20 2.16
CA THR A 198 -0.70 -1.79 3.48
C THR A 198 0.61 -2.58 3.57
N ALA A 199 0.87 -3.45 2.60
CA ALA A 199 2.03 -4.34 2.61
C ALA A 199 3.38 -3.61 2.44
N LEU A 200 3.42 -2.54 1.62
CA LEU A 200 4.65 -1.81 1.32
C LEU A 200 4.87 -0.58 2.19
N TYR A 201 3.80 0.07 2.64
CA TYR A 201 3.91 1.36 3.34
C TYR A 201 3.47 1.29 4.80
N GLY A 202 2.98 0.14 5.26
CA GLY A 202 2.53 -0.05 6.63
C GLY A 202 1.26 0.73 6.97
N GLU A 203 0.47 1.13 5.97
CA GLU A 203 -0.78 1.86 6.21
C GLU A 203 -1.86 0.92 6.75
N MET A 204 -2.59 1.38 7.77
CA MET A 204 -3.84 0.74 8.19
C MET A 204 -4.98 1.38 7.43
N LEU A 205 -5.76 0.58 6.70
CA LEU A 205 -6.79 1.06 5.80
C LEU A 205 -8.12 0.35 6.06
N GLU A 206 -9.21 1.07 5.88
CA GLU A 206 -10.54 0.52 5.84
C GLU A 206 -11.10 0.61 4.42
N ILE A 207 -11.66 -0.48 3.93
CA ILE A 207 -12.33 -0.56 2.64
C ILE A 207 -13.78 -0.92 2.89
N VAL A 208 -14.68 -0.22 2.22
CA VAL A 208 -16.10 -0.59 2.13
C VAL A 208 -16.45 -0.59 0.65
N ASP A 209 -16.62 -1.77 0.07
CA ASP A 209 -16.92 -1.91 -1.36
C ASP A 209 -17.53 -3.28 -1.66
N PHE A 210 -18.21 -3.38 -2.81
CA PHE A 210 -18.78 -4.62 -3.31
C PHE A 210 -17.69 -5.52 -3.92
N SER A 211 -17.68 -6.81 -3.54
CA SER A 211 -16.85 -7.84 -4.14
C SER A 211 -17.68 -8.67 -5.12
N PRO A 212 -17.46 -8.50 -6.42
CA PRO A 212 -18.18 -9.28 -7.43
C PRO A 212 -17.75 -10.76 -7.44
N GLU A 213 -16.56 -11.07 -6.91
CA GLU A 213 -16.02 -12.42 -6.86
C GLU A 213 -16.86 -13.35 -5.97
N ILE A 214 -17.38 -12.80 -4.88
CA ILE A 214 -18.20 -13.55 -3.91
C ILE A 214 -19.62 -13.00 -3.79
N ASP A 215 -19.99 -11.99 -4.61
CA ASP A 215 -21.31 -11.34 -4.61
C ASP A 215 -21.70 -10.86 -3.21
N THR A 216 -20.84 -10.01 -2.62
CA THR A 216 -21.00 -9.57 -1.22
C THR A 216 -20.46 -8.14 -1.05
N ASP A 217 -21.22 -7.30 -0.33
CA ASP A 217 -20.72 -6.01 0.14
C ASP A 217 -19.78 -6.24 1.34
N LEU A 218 -18.50 -5.93 1.14
CA LEU A 218 -17.46 -6.16 2.13
C LEU A 218 -17.09 -4.89 2.89
N ARG A 219 -16.82 -5.06 4.16
CA ARG A 219 -16.06 -4.14 4.99
C ARG A 219 -14.76 -4.82 5.41
N ILE A 220 -13.63 -4.28 5.00
CA ILE A 220 -12.31 -4.88 5.22
C ILE A 220 -11.43 -3.90 5.98
N ILE A 221 -10.81 -4.37 7.07
CA ILE A 221 -9.78 -3.63 7.78
C ILE A 221 -8.44 -4.28 7.43
N CYS A 222 -7.56 -3.52 6.75
CA CYS A 222 -6.25 -3.95 6.32
C CYS A 222 -5.18 -3.36 7.23
N PHE A 223 -4.21 -4.16 7.65
CA PHE A 223 -3.10 -3.73 8.49
C PHE A 223 -1.82 -4.50 8.17
N PRO A 224 -0.62 -3.91 8.37
CA PRO A 224 0.64 -4.58 8.09
C PRO A 224 0.87 -5.72 9.10
N THR A 225 1.34 -6.85 8.62
CA THR A 225 1.76 -8.01 9.43
C THR A 225 3.26 -8.23 9.30
N PHE A 226 3.69 -8.88 8.25
CA PHE A 226 5.10 -9.06 7.91
C PHE A 226 5.47 -8.18 6.72
N LYS A 227 6.76 -8.08 6.40
CA LYS A 227 7.20 -7.36 5.20
C LYS A 227 6.62 -8.01 3.93
N GLY A 228 5.92 -7.21 3.14
CA GLY A 228 5.26 -7.70 1.93
C GLY A 228 3.92 -8.40 2.18
N HIS A 229 3.44 -8.42 3.42
CA HIS A 229 2.18 -9.02 3.82
C HIS A 229 1.16 -7.99 4.27
N CYS A 230 -0.10 -8.39 4.21
CA CYS A 230 -1.25 -7.64 4.69
C CYS A 230 -2.18 -8.57 5.46
N GLY A 231 -2.43 -8.25 6.73
CA GLY A 231 -3.51 -8.86 7.50
C GLY A 231 -4.83 -8.19 7.13
N CYS A 232 -5.89 -8.98 6.94
CA CYS A 232 -7.22 -8.48 6.63
C CYS A 232 -8.25 -9.08 7.58
N ILE A 233 -9.04 -8.21 8.22
CA ILE A 233 -10.27 -8.60 8.90
C ILE A 233 -11.42 -8.23 7.97
N LEU A 234 -12.23 -9.22 7.59
CA LEU A 234 -13.31 -9.05 6.63
C LEU A 234 -14.66 -9.32 7.29
N PHE A 235 -15.64 -8.54 6.86
CA PHE A 235 -17.03 -8.67 7.28
C PHE A 235 -17.94 -8.58 6.07
N ASP A 236 -19.00 -9.36 6.05
CA ASP A 236 -20.18 -9.03 5.26
C ASP A 236 -20.85 -7.80 5.89
N GLN A 237 -20.98 -6.72 5.12
CA GLN A 237 -21.53 -5.47 5.63
C GLN A 237 -23.00 -5.62 6.07
N ALA A 238 -23.73 -6.57 5.49
CA ALA A 238 -25.11 -6.85 5.87
C ALA A 238 -25.24 -7.42 7.30
N GLU A 239 -24.20 -8.04 7.83
CA GLU A 239 -24.17 -8.60 9.18
C GLU A 239 -23.79 -7.57 10.26
N ILE A 240 -23.29 -6.38 9.86
CA ILE A 240 -22.83 -5.36 10.80
C ILE A 240 -23.98 -4.40 11.15
N GLN A 241 -24.37 -4.36 12.42
CA GLN A 241 -25.31 -3.37 12.93
C GLN A 241 -24.57 -2.14 13.46
N THR A 242 -24.84 -0.96 12.89
CA THR A 242 -24.32 0.30 13.42
C THR A 242 -25.22 0.85 14.50
N VAL A 243 -24.74 0.91 15.74
CA VAL A 243 -25.44 1.52 16.85
C VAL A 243 -24.86 2.90 17.13
N GLN A 244 -25.70 3.94 17.07
CA GLN A 244 -25.30 5.28 17.52
C GLN A 244 -25.50 5.39 19.02
N ILE A 245 -24.42 5.55 19.78
CA ILE A 245 -24.49 5.91 21.20
C ILE A 245 -24.69 7.41 21.25
N GLY A 246 -25.87 7.83 21.64
CA GLY A 246 -26.23 9.26 21.73
C GLY A 246 -25.20 10.08 22.54
N LYS A 247 -25.05 11.33 22.15
CA LYS A 247 -24.21 12.34 22.86
C LYS A 247 -24.79 12.63 24.23
#